data_d74e80caa1a432b5e192ed152a9befe6
#
_entry.id   d74e80caa1a432b5e192ed152a9befe6
#
_cell.length_a   1.000
_cell.length_b   1.000
_cell.length_c   1.000
_cell.angle_alpha   90.00
_cell.angle_beta   90.00
_cell.angle_gamma   90.00
#
_symmetry.space_group_name_H-M   'P 1'
#
loop_
_entity.id
_entity.type
_entity.pdbx_description
1 polymer ?
#
loop_
_entity_poly.entity_id
_entity_poly.type
_entity_poly.pdbx_seq_one_letter_code
_entity_poly.pdbx_strand_id
1 'polypeptide(L)'
;APKWVDKAKRAVFSVITYGENDKILNTGNGFFVTEDGVALSDCSLFEGAQRAVVVNSEGVQMPVVSIMGANDMYDVIKFRVGISTKKVPALHPATVAPAVGANVYILPYSTQKDRSYTAGQVKAADEFSGKYHYYTLNLRLMDKMVSCPVMTEEGQVFALAQKSSGADTATICYAVDADFAMEQNVSAFSFSDMTLKNIGIKKALPDTEEQALVFLFMASSQVTPEQYAELLDDFIAEYPNSADGYVRRATNRIYRSKDDASMDKVVADMDKALSVAQKKDDVYYNRAKLIYN
;
A
#
# COMPACT_ATOMS: atom_id res chain seq x y z
N ALA A 1 23.94 5.51 -20.08
CA ALA A 1 22.77 5.26 -19.25
C ALA A 1 21.84 4.26 -19.92
N PRO A 2 21.26 3.31 -19.19
CA PRO A 2 20.27 2.40 -19.76
C PRO A 2 19.07 3.19 -20.33
N LYS A 3 18.48 2.69 -21.42
CA LYS A 3 17.40 3.40 -22.12
C LYS A 3 16.12 3.57 -21.30
N TRP A 4 15.90 2.70 -20.32
CA TRP A 4 14.69 2.71 -19.49
C TRP A 4 14.75 3.73 -18.32
N VAL A 5 15.89 4.33 -18.03
CA VAL A 5 16.10 5.21 -16.85
C VAL A 5 15.13 6.38 -16.84
N ASP A 6 14.97 7.11 -17.94
CA ASP A 6 14.09 8.29 -17.99
C ASP A 6 12.64 7.95 -17.66
N LYS A 7 12.13 6.86 -18.22
CA LYS A 7 10.77 6.39 -17.96
C LYS A 7 10.60 5.93 -16.52
N ALA A 8 11.54 5.16 -16.01
CA ALA A 8 11.50 4.63 -14.65
C ALA A 8 11.57 5.74 -13.59
N LYS A 9 12.37 6.76 -13.80
CA LYS A 9 12.47 7.89 -12.86
C LYS A 9 11.17 8.66 -12.66
N ARG A 10 10.24 8.62 -13.61
CA ARG A 10 8.92 9.24 -13.45
C ARG A 10 8.04 8.56 -12.40
N ALA A 11 8.34 7.32 -12.03
CA ALA A 11 7.64 6.59 -11.00
C ALA A 11 8.17 6.88 -9.59
N VAL A 12 9.31 7.55 -9.46
CA VAL A 12 9.93 7.90 -8.18
C VAL A 12 9.39 9.24 -7.70
N PHE A 13 9.06 9.34 -6.42
CA PHE A 13 8.49 10.54 -5.82
C PHE A 13 9.16 10.87 -4.48
N SER A 14 8.95 12.10 -4.02
CA SER A 14 9.24 12.51 -2.66
C SER A 14 8.02 12.28 -1.78
N VAL A 15 8.22 11.90 -0.53
CA VAL A 15 7.17 11.73 0.48
C VAL A 15 7.32 12.81 1.54
N ILE A 16 6.22 13.45 1.90
CA ILE A 16 6.15 14.40 3.01
C ILE A 16 5.07 13.91 3.96
N THR A 17 5.44 13.66 5.22
CA THR A 17 4.49 13.29 6.27
C THR A 17 4.28 14.45 7.22
N TYR A 18 3.07 14.57 7.75
CA TYR A 18 2.65 15.63 8.66
C TYR A 18 2.13 15.01 9.95
N GLY A 19 2.61 15.53 11.07
CA GLY A 19 2.13 15.18 12.39
C GLY A 19 0.95 16.05 12.83
N GLU A 20 0.77 16.18 14.15
CA GLU A 20 -0.26 17.05 14.72
C GLU A 20 -0.05 18.51 14.30
N ASN A 21 -1.16 19.26 14.14
CA ASN A 21 -1.17 20.66 13.72
C ASN A 21 -0.52 20.91 12.34
N ASP A 22 -0.56 19.91 11.45
CA ASP A 22 -0.02 20.01 10.09
C ASP A 22 1.47 20.40 10.00
N LYS A 23 2.23 20.08 11.03
CA LYS A 23 3.68 20.26 11.00
C LYS A 23 4.34 19.15 10.22
N ILE A 24 5.32 19.47 9.38
CA ILE A 24 6.14 18.48 8.69
C ILE A 24 6.82 17.59 9.73
N LEU A 25 6.57 16.30 9.63
CA LEU A 25 7.16 15.29 10.51
C LEU A 25 8.43 14.71 9.90
N ASN A 26 8.33 14.18 8.68
CA ASN A 26 9.44 13.59 7.94
C ASN A 26 9.30 13.86 6.45
N THR A 27 10.44 13.77 5.76
CA THR A 27 10.51 13.76 4.30
C THR A 27 11.38 12.58 3.86
N GLY A 28 11.03 11.98 2.73
CA GLY A 28 11.76 10.83 2.19
C GLY A 28 11.37 10.55 0.75
N ASN A 29 11.51 9.31 0.33
CA ASN A 29 11.28 8.89 -1.04
C ASN A 29 10.43 7.63 -1.11
N GLY A 30 9.88 7.39 -2.27
CA GLY A 30 9.18 6.17 -2.61
C GLY A 30 8.93 6.07 -4.10
N PHE A 31 8.17 5.09 -4.51
CA PHE A 31 7.88 4.86 -5.93
C PHE A 31 6.56 4.12 -6.12
N PHE A 32 5.94 4.35 -7.27
CA PHE A 32 4.74 3.63 -7.67
C PHE A 32 5.09 2.24 -8.20
N VAL A 33 4.30 1.24 -7.80
CA VAL A 33 4.40 -0.15 -8.30
C VAL A 33 3.19 -0.57 -9.11
N THR A 34 2.11 0.23 -9.10
CA THR A 34 0.96 0.05 -9.97
C THR A 34 0.53 1.39 -10.59
N GLU A 35 -0.06 1.33 -11.78
CA GLU A 35 -0.53 2.54 -12.48
C GLU A 35 -1.73 3.20 -11.80
N ASP A 36 -2.45 2.48 -10.93
CA ASP A 36 -3.60 2.99 -10.17
C ASP A 36 -3.24 3.62 -8.82
N GLY A 37 -1.96 3.72 -8.48
CA GLY A 37 -1.48 4.49 -7.35
C GLY A 37 -1.01 3.71 -6.13
N VAL A 38 -0.77 2.39 -6.24
CA VAL A 38 -0.11 1.65 -5.16
C VAL A 38 1.39 1.98 -5.15
N ALA A 39 1.91 2.26 -3.97
CA ALA A 39 3.27 2.78 -3.79
C ALA A 39 3.97 2.15 -2.58
N LEU A 40 5.29 2.22 -2.59
CA LEU A 40 6.17 1.71 -1.54
C LEU A 40 7.08 2.82 -1.02
N SER A 41 7.41 2.74 0.27
CA SER A 41 8.39 3.60 0.94
C SER A 41 8.89 2.92 2.23
N ASP A 42 9.54 3.67 3.12
CA ASP A 42 9.91 3.18 4.44
C ASP A 42 8.87 3.54 5.50
N CYS A 43 8.61 2.59 6.38
CA CYS A 43 7.63 2.69 7.45
C CYS A 43 7.96 3.81 8.44
N SER A 44 9.25 4.02 8.74
CA SER A 44 9.72 5.03 9.70
C SER A 44 9.29 6.45 9.36
N LEU A 45 9.09 6.79 8.07
CA LEU A 45 8.58 8.10 7.67
C LEU A 45 7.16 8.36 8.18
N PHE A 46 6.37 7.31 8.34
CA PHE A 46 4.94 7.38 8.64
C PHE A 46 4.60 7.25 10.12
N GLU A 47 5.58 6.90 10.96
CA GLU A 47 5.36 6.79 12.40
C GLU A 47 4.93 8.14 12.98
N GLY A 48 3.75 8.18 13.61
CA GLY A 48 3.15 9.40 14.15
C GLY A 48 2.50 10.31 13.11
N ALA A 49 2.52 9.95 11.83
CA ALA A 49 1.92 10.76 10.78
C ALA A 49 0.39 10.75 10.87
N GLN A 50 -0.22 11.93 10.72
CA GLN A 50 -1.67 12.11 10.63
C GLN A 50 -2.14 12.21 9.17
N ARG A 51 -1.28 12.69 8.29
CA ARG A 51 -1.47 12.69 6.84
C ARG A 51 -0.13 12.67 6.12
N ALA A 52 -0.16 12.33 4.84
CA ALA A 52 1.01 12.36 3.98
C ALA A 52 0.63 12.74 2.56
N VAL A 53 1.59 13.31 1.86
CA VAL A 53 1.51 13.58 0.42
C VAL A 53 2.73 13.02 -0.29
N VAL A 54 2.58 12.70 -1.55
CA VAL A 54 3.72 12.44 -2.45
C VAL A 54 3.84 13.58 -3.45
N VAL A 55 5.06 13.90 -3.83
CA VAL A 55 5.37 14.91 -4.85
C VAL A 55 6.05 14.18 -6.00
N ASN A 56 5.41 14.14 -7.16
CA ASN A 56 5.93 13.40 -8.31
C ASN A 56 7.11 14.13 -9.00
N SER A 57 7.64 13.54 -10.05
CA SER A 57 8.76 14.12 -10.82
C SER A 57 8.45 15.44 -11.52
N GLU A 58 7.17 15.79 -11.66
CA GLU A 58 6.70 17.07 -12.22
C GLU A 58 6.37 18.10 -11.14
N GLY A 59 6.60 17.77 -9.85
CA GLY A 59 6.31 18.66 -8.73
C GLY A 59 4.83 18.66 -8.30
N VAL A 60 4.00 17.74 -8.82
CA VAL A 60 2.58 17.66 -8.48
C VAL A 60 2.41 16.89 -7.17
N GLN A 61 1.65 17.49 -6.25
CA GLN A 61 1.30 16.85 -4.98
C GLN A 61 0.05 15.98 -5.12
N MET A 62 0.09 14.79 -4.54
CA MET A 62 -1.04 13.87 -4.46
C MET A 62 -1.13 13.31 -3.03
N PRO A 63 -2.35 13.17 -2.46
CA PRO A 63 -2.50 12.69 -1.09
C PRO A 63 -2.29 11.18 -0.98
N VAL A 64 -1.75 10.73 0.15
CA VAL A 64 -1.82 9.34 0.58
C VAL A 64 -3.21 9.11 1.16
N VAL A 65 -3.97 8.20 0.58
CA VAL A 65 -5.39 7.99 0.96
C VAL A 65 -5.59 6.82 1.91
N SER A 66 -4.71 5.81 1.86
CA SER A 66 -4.79 4.68 2.81
C SER A 66 -3.46 3.94 2.93
N ILE A 67 -3.23 3.36 4.10
CA ILE A 67 -2.11 2.46 4.36
C ILE A 67 -2.59 1.03 4.09
N MET A 68 -1.88 0.31 3.23
CA MET A 68 -2.23 -1.03 2.78
C MET A 68 -1.44 -2.12 3.51
N GLY A 69 -0.37 -1.77 4.19
CA GLY A 69 0.44 -2.68 4.97
C GLY A 69 1.76 -2.04 5.37
N ALA A 70 2.35 -2.52 6.45
CA ALA A 70 3.62 -1.98 6.97
C ALA A 70 4.36 -3.06 7.76
N ASN A 71 5.68 -2.96 7.77
CA ASN A 71 6.55 -3.80 8.60
C ASN A 71 7.66 -2.92 9.17
N ASP A 72 7.74 -2.83 10.48
CA ASP A 72 8.72 -1.99 11.17
C ASP A 72 10.11 -2.64 11.26
N MET A 73 10.17 -3.97 11.30
CA MET A 73 11.45 -4.69 11.38
C MET A 73 12.28 -4.48 10.12
N TYR A 74 11.66 -4.60 8.95
CA TYR A 74 12.32 -4.40 7.65
C TYR A 74 12.10 -3.00 7.09
N ASP A 75 11.38 -2.15 7.81
CA ASP A 75 11.15 -0.74 7.49
C ASP A 75 10.57 -0.51 6.09
N VAL A 76 9.46 -1.16 5.80
CA VAL A 76 8.73 -0.99 4.55
C VAL A 76 7.27 -0.66 4.81
N ILE A 77 6.68 0.09 3.89
CA ILE A 77 5.26 0.43 3.92
C ILE A 77 4.70 0.39 2.51
N LYS A 78 3.48 -0.13 2.38
CA LYS A 78 2.69 -0.10 1.17
C LYS A 78 1.48 0.79 1.40
N PHE A 79 1.21 1.69 0.46
CA PHE A 79 0.11 2.64 0.59
C PHE A 79 -0.49 2.99 -0.76
N ARG A 80 -1.70 3.51 -0.72
CA ARG A 80 -2.39 4.00 -1.91
C ARG A 80 -2.32 5.51 -1.96
N VAL A 81 -1.97 6.01 -3.12
CA VAL A 81 -1.99 7.45 -3.45
C VAL A 81 -3.27 7.76 -4.22
N GLY A 82 -3.92 8.86 -3.85
CA GLY A 82 -5.05 9.41 -4.60
C GLY A 82 -4.55 10.15 -5.83
N ILE A 83 -4.44 9.42 -6.94
CA ILE A 83 -3.88 9.95 -8.18
C ILE A 83 -4.84 10.97 -8.82
N SER A 84 -4.27 12.05 -9.37
CA SER A 84 -5.01 13.15 -10.03
C SER A 84 -5.26 12.92 -11.50
N THR A 85 -4.67 11.86 -12.07
CA THR A 85 -4.79 11.46 -13.47
C THR A 85 -5.36 10.05 -13.55
N LYS A 86 -5.71 9.60 -14.76
CA LYS A 86 -6.26 8.24 -14.96
C LYS A 86 -5.26 7.16 -14.55
N LYS A 87 -3.98 7.40 -14.76
CA LYS A 87 -2.90 6.48 -14.39
C LYS A 87 -1.62 7.25 -14.09
N VAL A 88 -0.72 6.63 -13.34
CA VAL A 88 0.62 7.14 -13.05
C VAL A 88 1.69 6.22 -13.62
N PRO A 89 2.90 6.71 -13.91
CA PRO A 89 4.03 5.84 -14.20
C PRO A 89 4.30 4.91 -13.02
N ALA A 90 4.53 3.64 -13.29
CA ALA A 90 4.80 2.63 -12.26
C ALA A 90 5.98 1.74 -12.67
N LEU A 91 6.71 1.23 -11.69
CA LEU A 91 7.80 0.30 -11.90
C LEU A 91 7.26 -1.13 -11.91
N HIS A 92 7.74 -1.92 -12.88
CA HIS A 92 7.38 -3.34 -12.95
C HIS A 92 8.31 -4.16 -12.06
N PRO A 93 7.77 -5.02 -11.17
CA PRO A 93 8.58 -5.88 -10.34
C PRO A 93 9.39 -6.89 -11.16
N ALA A 94 10.63 -7.14 -10.73
CA ALA A 94 11.44 -8.20 -11.30
C ALA A 94 10.83 -9.57 -10.97
N THR A 95 10.75 -10.45 -11.98
CA THR A 95 10.25 -11.82 -11.83
C THR A 95 11.31 -12.78 -11.35
N VAL A 96 12.58 -12.43 -11.55
CA VAL A 96 13.75 -13.22 -11.15
C VAL A 96 14.64 -12.35 -10.28
N ALA A 97 15.01 -12.85 -9.09
CA ALA A 97 15.94 -12.18 -8.21
C ALA A 97 17.32 -12.07 -8.88
N PRO A 98 17.98 -10.89 -8.85
CA PRO A 98 19.31 -10.75 -9.41
C PRO A 98 20.32 -11.59 -8.62
N ALA A 99 21.25 -12.22 -9.34
CA ALA A 99 22.31 -13.00 -8.75
C ALA A 99 23.42 -12.10 -8.18
N VAL A 100 24.23 -12.65 -7.27
CA VAL A 100 25.47 -12.00 -6.82
C VAL A 100 26.35 -11.67 -8.03
N GLY A 101 26.86 -10.44 -8.08
CA GLY A 101 27.61 -9.89 -9.19
C GLY A 101 26.76 -9.20 -10.27
N ALA A 102 25.45 -9.34 -10.24
CA ALA A 102 24.58 -8.65 -11.19
C ALA A 102 24.65 -7.13 -11.04
N ASN A 103 24.61 -6.41 -12.17
CA ASN A 103 24.56 -4.96 -12.17
C ASN A 103 23.21 -4.46 -11.67
N VAL A 104 23.23 -3.43 -10.84
CA VAL A 104 22.04 -2.81 -10.26
C VAL A 104 22.14 -1.29 -10.32
N TYR A 105 20.97 -0.62 -10.27
CA TYR A 105 20.87 0.82 -10.40
C TYR A 105 19.88 1.37 -9.36
N ILE A 106 20.31 2.38 -8.61
CA ILE A 106 19.38 3.12 -7.72
C ILE A 106 18.98 4.40 -8.43
N LEU A 107 17.68 4.67 -8.47
CA LEU A 107 17.11 5.85 -9.11
C LEU A 107 16.69 6.88 -8.04
N PRO A 108 17.45 7.97 -7.84
CA PRO A 108 17.04 9.02 -6.91
C PRO A 108 15.84 9.81 -7.45
N TYR A 109 15.08 10.39 -6.52
CA TYR A 109 14.03 11.35 -6.87
C TYR A 109 14.64 12.63 -7.45
N SER A 110 14.02 13.17 -8.50
CA SER A 110 14.36 14.47 -9.07
C SER A 110 13.16 15.06 -9.80
N THR A 111 12.99 16.37 -9.69
CA THR A 111 12.03 17.16 -10.49
C THR A 111 12.65 17.67 -11.80
N GLN A 112 13.95 17.46 -11.98
CA GLN A 112 14.66 17.86 -13.19
C GLN A 112 14.74 16.67 -14.16
N LYS A 113 14.78 16.98 -15.45
CA LYS A 113 15.05 15.97 -16.48
C LYS A 113 16.51 15.58 -16.46
N ASP A 114 16.95 15.01 -15.36
CA ASP A 114 18.27 14.42 -15.28
C ASP A 114 18.17 12.90 -15.39
N ARG A 115 19.24 12.29 -15.92
CA ARG A 115 19.38 10.84 -16.02
C ARG A 115 20.26 10.29 -14.92
N SER A 116 20.40 11.02 -13.80
CA SER A 116 21.25 10.59 -12.72
C SER A 116 20.76 9.28 -12.11
N TYR A 117 21.67 8.39 -11.86
CA TYR A 117 21.48 7.13 -11.16
C TYR A 117 22.78 6.73 -10.50
N THR A 118 22.70 5.83 -9.52
CA THR A 118 23.87 5.22 -8.92
C THR A 118 23.93 3.77 -9.33
N ALA A 119 25.06 3.33 -9.87
CA ALA A 119 25.26 1.96 -10.33
C ALA A 119 26.20 1.19 -9.40
N GLY A 120 25.97 -0.09 -9.26
CA GLY A 120 26.78 -1.01 -8.49
C GLY A 120 26.46 -2.45 -8.86
N GLN A 121 26.84 -3.38 -8.00
CA GLN A 121 26.51 -4.80 -8.16
C GLN A 121 25.98 -5.38 -6.86
N VAL A 122 25.27 -6.49 -6.97
CA VAL A 122 24.88 -7.29 -5.80
C VAL A 122 26.12 -7.94 -5.21
N LYS A 123 26.44 -7.64 -3.97
CA LYS A 123 27.55 -8.25 -3.23
C LYS A 123 27.10 -9.51 -2.49
N ALA A 124 25.91 -9.50 -1.90
CA ALA A 124 25.32 -10.62 -1.19
C ALA A 124 23.78 -10.56 -1.27
N ALA A 125 23.15 -11.70 -1.16
CA ALA A 125 21.71 -11.83 -1.08
C ALA A 125 21.38 -12.89 -0.01
N ASP A 126 20.84 -12.44 1.11
CA ASP A 126 20.50 -13.29 2.24
C ASP A 126 19.00 -13.56 2.25
N GLU A 127 18.62 -14.84 2.25
CA GLU A 127 17.21 -15.24 2.27
C GLU A 127 16.58 -15.00 3.64
N PHE A 128 15.34 -14.52 3.66
CA PHE A 128 14.53 -14.41 4.87
C PHE A 128 13.07 -14.76 4.59
N SER A 129 12.35 -15.18 5.64
CA SER A 129 10.93 -15.58 5.56
C SER A 129 10.64 -16.60 4.45
N GLY A 130 11.63 -17.45 4.12
CA GLY A 130 11.52 -18.58 3.22
C GLY A 130 11.60 -18.29 1.72
N LYS A 131 11.43 -17.04 1.27
CA LYS A 131 11.41 -16.72 -0.16
C LYS A 131 11.92 -15.34 -0.54
N TYR A 132 12.08 -14.42 0.42
CA TYR A 132 12.52 -13.06 0.16
C TYR A 132 14.01 -12.92 0.36
N HIS A 133 14.61 -11.86 -0.18
CA HIS A 133 16.03 -11.57 -0.06
C HIS A 133 16.28 -10.21 0.57
N TYR A 134 17.29 -10.16 1.40
CA TYR A 134 17.91 -8.95 1.90
C TYR A 134 19.28 -8.79 1.23
N TYR A 135 19.45 -7.71 0.46
CA TYR A 135 20.60 -7.53 -0.39
C TYR A 135 21.66 -6.65 0.26
N THR A 136 22.92 -6.98 0.03
CA THR A 136 24.05 -6.08 0.21
C THR A 136 24.55 -5.67 -1.16
N LEU A 137 24.67 -4.37 -1.39
CA LEU A 137 25.10 -3.78 -2.64
C LEU A 137 26.47 -3.10 -2.45
N ASN A 138 27.37 -3.22 -3.41
CA ASN A 138 28.69 -2.59 -3.36
C ASN A 138 28.66 -1.15 -3.89
N LEU A 139 27.82 -0.32 -3.31
CA LEU A 139 27.71 1.10 -3.60
C LEU A 139 27.46 1.90 -2.33
N ARG A 140 27.82 3.17 -2.35
CA ARG A 140 27.53 4.10 -1.27
C ARG A 140 26.10 4.59 -1.38
N LEU A 141 25.35 4.49 -0.27
CA LEU A 141 24.03 5.09 -0.16
C LEU A 141 24.17 6.55 0.31
N MET A 142 23.59 7.47 -0.44
CA MET A 142 23.39 8.86 -0.01
C MET A 142 22.01 8.97 0.66
N ASP A 143 21.85 9.88 1.62
CA ASP A 143 20.58 10.06 2.35
C ASP A 143 19.37 10.27 1.41
N LYS A 144 19.58 10.98 0.31
CA LYS A 144 18.54 11.21 -0.71
C LYS A 144 18.11 9.96 -1.48
N MET A 145 18.79 8.84 -1.31
CA MET A 145 18.50 7.57 -2.00
C MET A 145 17.80 6.54 -1.11
N VAL A 146 17.59 6.84 0.17
CA VAL A 146 16.85 5.94 1.07
C VAL A 146 15.43 5.74 0.55
N SER A 147 15.00 4.48 0.47
CA SER A 147 13.71 4.03 -0.09
C SER A 147 13.49 4.32 -1.57
N CYS A 148 14.54 4.70 -2.29
CA CYS A 148 14.53 4.74 -3.74
C CYS A 148 14.58 3.32 -4.32
N PRO A 149 14.03 3.11 -5.52
CA PRO A 149 13.99 1.79 -6.12
C PRO A 149 15.38 1.34 -6.57
N VAL A 150 15.67 0.06 -6.34
CA VAL A 150 16.85 -0.62 -6.88
C VAL A 150 16.39 -1.44 -8.07
N MET A 151 16.99 -1.18 -9.24
CA MET A 151 16.56 -1.70 -10.52
C MET A 151 17.54 -2.74 -11.04
N THR A 152 17.01 -3.74 -11.73
CA THR A 152 17.80 -4.66 -12.53
C THR A 152 18.34 -3.98 -13.80
N GLU A 153 19.26 -4.64 -14.48
CA GLU A 153 19.80 -4.17 -15.75
C GLU A 153 18.73 -4.01 -16.85
N GLU A 154 17.65 -4.79 -16.76
CA GLU A 154 16.49 -4.73 -17.67
C GLU A 154 15.47 -3.66 -17.30
N GLY A 155 15.68 -2.93 -16.19
CA GLY A 155 14.77 -1.87 -15.78
C GLY A 155 13.56 -2.32 -14.97
N GLN A 156 13.68 -3.42 -14.25
CA GLN A 156 12.67 -3.92 -13.32
C GLN A 156 13.09 -3.64 -11.89
N VAL A 157 12.14 -3.29 -11.02
CA VAL A 157 12.43 -3.05 -9.61
C VAL A 157 12.48 -4.37 -8.83
N PHE A 158 13.51 -4.55 -8.01
CA PHE A 158 13.61 -5.74 -7.16
C PHE A 158 13.80 -5.44 -5.68
N ALA A 159 14.17 -4.21 -5.31
CA ALA A 159 14.41 -3.85 -3.92
C ALA A 159 14.22 -2.35 -3.66
N LEU A 160 14.13 -2.01 -2.37
CA LEU A 160 14.19 -0.64 -1.86
C LEU A 160 15.53 -0.44 -1.15
N ALA A 161 16.24 0.63 -1.48
CA ALA A 161 17.49 0.98 -0.81
C ALA A 161 17.21 1.37 0.66
N GLN A 162 18.01 0.84 1.59
CA GLN A 162 17.85 1.08 3.02
C GLN A 162 19.08 1.69 3.65
N LYS A 163 18.86 2.56 4.63
CA LYS A 163 19.92 3.16 5.43
C LYS A 163 20.62 2.07 6.24
N SER A 164 21.95 2.06 6.18
CA SER A 164 22.78 1.17 6.99
C SER A 164 23.23 1.89 8.28
N SER A 165 23.30 1.14 9.37
CA SER A 165 23.89 1.61 10.65
C SER A 165 25.29 1.02 10.89
N GLY A 166 25.87 0.27 9.94
CA GLY A 166 27.16 -0.39 10.07
C GLY A 166 28.36 0.52 9.79
N ALA A 167 29.56 0.04 10.11
CA ALA A 167 30.81 0.78 9.94
C ALA A 167 31.23 0.97 8.48
N ASP A 168 30.72 0.12 7.54
CA ASP A 168 31.13 0.10 6.14
C ASP A 168 30.19 0.89 5.21
N THR A 169 29.45 1.89 5.73
CA THR A 169 28.47 2.68 4.98
C THR A 169 29.08 3.46 3.81
N ALA A 170 30.41 3.64 3.78
CA ALA A 170 31.08 4.34 2.69
C ALA A 170 31.20 3.51 1.39
N THR A 171 31.12 2.20 1.48
CA THR A 171 31.37 1.28 0.35
C THR A 171 30.23 0.31 0.03
N ILE A 172 29.34 0.11 1.00
CA ILE A 172 28.17 -0.79 0.83
C ILE A 172 26.89 -0.11 1.26
N CYS A 173 25.77 -0.58 0.72
CA CYS A 173 24.44 -0.29 1.25
C CYS A 173 23.61 -1.57 1.25
N TYR A 174 22.46 -1.50 1.91
CA TYR A 174 21.50 -2.60 2.00
C TYR A 174 20.24 -2.28 1.20
N ALA A 175 19.54 -3.32 0.79
CA ALA A 175 18.25 -3.17 0.13
C ALA A 175 17.35 -4.34 0.49
N VAL A 176 16.08 -4.04 0.77
CA VAL A 176 15.07 -5.03 1.09
C VAL A 176 14.28 -5.40 -0.15
N ASP A 177 13.92 -6.66 -0.28
CA ASP A 177 13.14 -7.19 -1.38
C ASP A 177 11.84 -6.40 -1.60
N ALA A 178 11.61 -5.93 -2.83
CA ALA A 178 10.40 -5.21 -3.19
C ALA A 178 9.15 -6.10 -3.12
N ASP A 179 9.26 -7.40 -3.40
CA ASP A 179 8.14 -8.35 -3.26
C ASP A 179 7.69 -8.45 -1.81
N PHE A 180 8.62 -8.43 -0.86
CA PHE A 180 8.28 -8.39 0.57
C PHE A 180 7.44 -7.15 0.91
N ALA A 181 7.83 -5.98 0.41
CA ALA A 181 7.09 -4.74 0.63
C ALA A 181 5.71 -4.76 -0.05
N MET A 182 5.63 -5.28 -1.29
CA MET A 182 4.37 -5.36 -2.04
C MET A 182 3.38 -6.36 -1.44
N GLU A 183 3.87 -7.40 -0.77
CA GLU A 183 3.04 -8.44 -0.14
C GLU A 183 2.62 -8.08 1.29
N GLN A 184 2.98 -6.89 1.80
CA GLN A 184 2.45 -6.38 3.06
C GLN A 184 0.95 -6.09 2.92
N ASN A 185 0.16 -6.56 3.89
CA ASN A 185 -1.30 -6.42 3.87
C ASN A 185 -1.81 -6.06 5.26
N VAL A 186 -2.96 -5.39 5.30
CA VAL A 186 -3.76 -5.25 6.50
C VAL A 186 -4.45 -6.58 6.76
N SER A 187 -4.20 -7.21 7.90
CA SER A 187 -4.86 -8.45 8.29
C SER A 187 -6.19 -8.19 9.01
N ALA A 188 -7.00 -9.23 9.14
CA ALA A 188 -8.22 -9.18 9.94
C ALA A 188 -7.96 -8.78 11.41
N PHE A 189 -6.75 -8.98 11.92
CA PHE A 189 -6.34 -8.70 13.30
C PHE A 189 -5.50 -7.42 13.44
N SER A 190 -5.47 -6.55 12.43
CA SER A 190 -4.61 -5.36 12.39
C SER A 190 -4.88 -4.32 13.49
N PHE A 191 -6.04 -4.38 14.16
CA PHE A 191 -6.32 -3.52 15.32
C PHE A 191 -5.36 -3.74 16.50
N SER A 192 -4.71 -4.89 16.59
CA SER A 192 -3.68 -5.16 17.59
C SER A 192 -2.26 -4.90 17.09
N ASP A 193 -2.09 -4.56 15.83
CA ASP A 193 -0.79 -4.26 15.23
C ASP A 193 -0.33 -2.86 15.62
N MET A 194 0.71 -2.78 16.45
CA MET A 194 1.23 -1.51 16.96
C MET A 194 1.85 -0.64 15.88
N THR A 195 2.46 -1.23 14.86
CA THR A 195 3.02 -0.50 13.71
C THR A 195 1.92 0.29 13.01
N LEU A 196 0.80 -0.35 12.69
CA LEU A 196 -0.34 0.31 12.05
C LEU A 196 -1.05 1.30 13.00
N LYS A 197 -1.15 1.01 14.29
CA LYS A 197 -1.73 1.92 15.28
C LYS A 197 -0.97 3.23 15.41
N ASN A 198 0.35 3.19 15.27
CA ASN A 198 1.22 4.37 15.35
C ASN A 198 1.15 5.27 14.11
N ILE A 199 0.40 4.88 13.10
CA ILE A 199 0.15 5.67 11.89
C ILE A 199 -1.30 6.16 11.94
N GLY A 200 -1.49 7.49 11.96
CA GLY A 200 -2.82 8.11 12.05
C GLY A 200 -3.59 8.18 10.72
N ILE A 201 -2.98 7.74 9.63
CA ILE A 201 -3.60 7.70 8.30
C ILE A 201 -4.53 6.48 8.23
N LYS A 202 -5.66 6.64 7.53
CA LYS A 202 -6.64 5.58 7.30
C LYS A 202 -5.98 4.30 6.79
N LYS A 203 -6.41 3.14 7.32
CA LYS A 203 -5.94 1.82 6.85
C LYS A 203 -6.88 1.29 5.79
N ALA A 204 -6.31 0.65 4.77
CA ALA A 204 -7.09 -0.12 3.80
C ALA A 204 -7.73 -1.34 4.46
N LEU A 205 -8.80 -1.85 3.86
CA LEU A 205 -9.37 -3.14 4.24
C LEU A 205 -8.42 -4.28 3.82
N PRO A 206 -8.52 -5.45 4.50
CA PRO A 206 -7.87 -6.66 3.99
C PRO A 206 -8.22 -6.97 2.53
N ASP A 207 -7.33 -7.68 1.83
CA ASP A 207 -7.39 -7.88 0.38
C ASP A 207 -8.56 -8.73 -0.11
N THR A 208 -9.11 -9.60 0.74
CA THR A 208 -10.20 -10.50 0.37
C THR A 208 -11.48 -10.13 1.10
N GLU A 209 -12.62 -10.41 0.48
CA GLU A 209 -13.93 -10.21 1.10
C GLU A 209 -14.06 -10.94 2.44
N GLU A 210 -13.61 -12.18 2.50
CA GLU A 210 -13.64 -12.98 3.72
C GLU A 210 -12.85 -12.33 4.86
N GLN A 211 -11.59 -11.94 4.59
CA GLN A 211 -10.74 -11.27 5.58
C GLN A 211 -11.28 -9.90 5.97
N ALA A 212 -11.85 -9.16 5.02
CA ALA A 212 -12.48 -7.87 5.29
C ALA A 212 -13.72 -8.01 6.17
N LEU A 213 -14.53 -9.05 6.00
CA LEU A 213 -15.68 -9.35 6.89
C LEU A 213 -15.22 -9.69 8.31
N VAL A 214 -14.18 -10.48 8.47
CA VAL A 214 -13.60 -10.79 9.78
C VAL A 214 -13.07 -9.50 10.42
N PHE A 215 -12.40 -8.65 9.65
CA PHE A 215 -11.93 -7.34 10.10
C PHE A 215 -13.08 -6.46 10.61
N LEU A 216 -14.18 -6.37 9.87
CA LEU A 216 -15.37 -5.61 10.29
C LEU A 216 -15.97 -6.16 11.58
N PHE A 217 -16.04 -7.46 11.72
CA PHE A 217 -16.51 -8.10 12.95
C PHE A 217 -15.65 -7.72 14.15
N MET A 218 -14.33 -7.82 14.02
CA MET A 218 -13.38 -7.45 15.07
C MET A 218 -13.41 -5.96 15.38
N ALA A 219 -13.60 -5.12 14.38
CA ALA A 219 -13.64 -3.67 14.52
C ALA A 219 -14.86 -3.19 15.30
N SER A 220 -15.99 -3.87 15.19
CA SER A 220 -17.28 -3.44 15.73
C SER A 220 -17.26 -3.11 17.23
N SER A 221 -16.42 -3.79 18.01
CA SER A 221 -16.26 -3.56 19.45
C SER A 221 -15.13 -2.59 19.82
N GLN A 222 -14.33 -2.12 18.85
CA GLN A 222 -13.13 -1.34 19.10
C GLN A 222 -13.19 0.10 18.59
N VAL A 223 -14.17 0.42 17.77
CA VAL A 223 -14.36 1.75 17.18
C VAL A 223 -15.73 2.31 17.53
N THR A 224 -15.88 3.63 17.39
CA THR A 224 -17.21 4.27 17.57
C THR A 224 -18.14 3.91 16.43
N PRO A 225 -19.49 4.03 16.61
CA PRO A 225 -20.44 3.83 15.51
C PRO A 225 -20.18 4.71 14.30
N GLU A 226 -19.66 5.92 14.47
CA GLU A 226 -19.30 6.86 13.41
C GLU A 226 -18.07 6.36 12.62
N GLN A 227 -17.04 5.89 13.32
CA GLN A 227 -15.87 5.28 12.71
C GLN A 227 -16.22 3.98 11.98
N TYR A 228 -17.11 3.19 12.58
CA TYR A 228 -17.60 1.96 11.96
C TYR A 228 -18.40 2.22 10.68
N ALA A 229 -19.15 3.31 10.64
CA ALA A 229 -19.86 3.74 9.43
C ALA A 229 -18.92 3.97 8.25
N GLU A 230 -17.75 4.60 8.49
CA GLU A 230 -16.74 4.82 7.45
C GLU A 230 -16.17 3.50 6.93
N LEU A 231 -15.87 2.56 7.82
CA LEU A 231 -15.39 1.22 7.45
C LEU A 231 -16.42 0.46 6.61
N LEU A 232 -17.69 0.57 6.95
CA LEU A 232 -18.79 -0.06 6.22
C LEU A 232 -18.99 0.55 4.84
N ASP A 233 -18.87 1.85 4.71
CA ASP A 233 -18.94 2.54 3.41
C ASP A 233 -17.78 2.08 2.51
N ASP A 234 -16.58 1.96 3.04
CA ASP A 234 -15.42 1.44 2.31
C ASP A 234 -15.63 0.00 1.87
N PHE A 235 -16.14 -0.84 2.76
CA PHE A 235 -16.41 -2.25 2.46
C PHE A 235 -17.45 -2.39 1.32
N ILE A 236 -18.53 -1.62 1.39
CA ILE A 236 -19.57 -1.65 0.34
C ILE A 236 -19.04 -1.14 -0.99
N ALA A 237 -18.19 -0.11 -0.97
CA ALA A 237 -17.55 0.40 -2.19
C ALA A 237 -16.68 -0.66 -2.86
N GLU A 238 -15.95 -1.45 -2.07
CA GLU A 238 -15.05 -2.49 -2.59
C GLU A 238 -15.79 -3.79 -2.93
N TYR A 239 -16.80 -4.15 -2.13
CA TYR A 239 -17.59 -5.38 -2.28
C TYR A 239 -19.09 -5.08 -2.42
N PRO A 240 -19.52 -4.42 -3.51
CA PRO A 240 -20.90 -3.95 -3.66
C PRO A 240 -21.93 -5.08 -3.79
N ASN A 241 -21.48 -6.31 -4.04
CA ASN A 241 -22.32 -7.50 -4.16
C ASN A 241 -22.36 -8.36 -2.90
N SER A 242 -21.75 -7.89 -1.81
CA SER A 242 -21.83 -8.54 -0.51
C SER A 242 -23.05 -8.06 0.28
N ALA A 243 -23.99 -8.95 0.53
CA ALA A 243 -25.18 -8.65 1.33
C ALA A 243 -24.82 -8.23 2.77
N ASP A 244 -23.78 -8.82 3.36
CA ASP A 244 -23.34 -8.55 4.72
C ASP A 244 -22.99 -7.07 4.96
N GLY A 245 -22.38 -6.41 3.99
CA GLY A 245 -22.04 -4.98 4.10
C GLY A 245 -23.27 -4.12 4.32
N TYR A 246 -24.32 -4.35 3.57
CA TYR A 246 -25.58 -3.61 3.66
C TYR A 246 -26.33 -3.90 4.95
N VAL A 247 -26.39 -5.16 5.39
CA VAL A 247 -27.01 -5.56 6.64
C VAL A 247 -26.30 -4.91 7.83
N ARG A 248 -24.97 -4.94 7.85
CA ARG A 248 -24.18 -4.31 8.91
C ARG A 248 -24.35 -2.80 8.94
N ARG A 249 -24.42 -2.16 7.77
CA ARG A 249 -24.65 -0.70 7.69
C ARG A 249 -26.04 -0.32 8.19
N ALA A 250 -27.06 -1.08 7.82
CA ALA A 250 -28.42 -0.89 8.34
C ALA A 250 -28.45 -0.99 9.87
N THR A 251 -27.83 -2.03 10.43
CA THR A 251 -27.74 -2.24 11.88
C THR A 251 -27.01 -1.07 12.57
N ASN A 252 -25.89 -0.64 12.03
CA ASN A 252 -25.11 0.47 12.59
C ASN A 252 -25.91 1.80 12.57
N ARG A 253 -26.68 2.04 11.51
CA ARG A 253 -27.55 3.23 11.41
C ARG A 253 -28.61 3.26 12.50
N ILE A 254 -29.18 2.12 12.84
CA ILE A 254 -30.15 2.00 13.94
C ILE A 254 -29.51 2.40 15.27
N TYR A 255 -28.27 1.96 15.53
CA TYR A 255 -27.55 2.35 16.75
C TYR A 255 -27.19 3.83 16.80
N ARG A 256 -26.97 4.48 15.64
CA ARG A 256 -26.59 5.88 15.58
C ARG A 256 -27.76 6.85 15.70
N SER A 257 -28.89 6.53 15.06
CA SER A 257 -30.08 7.40 15.03
C SER A 257 -31.31 6.61 14.65
N LYS A 258 -32.46 6.98 15.23
CA LYS A 258 -33.78 6.38 14.96
C LYS A 258 -34.72 7.37 14.31
N ASP A 259 -34.26 8.47 13.75
CA ASP A 259 -35.10 9.43 13.02
C ASP A 259 -35.61 8.85 11.68
N ASP A 260 -36.62 9.48 11.10
CA ASP A 260 -37.30 9.00 9.89
C ASP A 260 -36.34 8.93 8.69
N ALA A 261 -35.44 9.91 8.55
CA ALA A 261 -34.46 9.93 7.47
C ALA A 261 -33.44 8.77 7.57
N SER A 262 -33.02 8.45 8.79
CA SER A 262 -32.15 7.29 9.06
C SER A 262 -32.86 5.97 8.80
N MET A 263 -34.14 5.86 9.16
CA MET A 263 -34.94 4.66 8.93
C MET A 263 -35.16 4.40 7.43
N ASP A 264 -35.35 5.44 6.62
CA ASP A 264 -35.43 5.30 5.15
C ASP A 264 -34.14 4.70 4.57
N LYS A 265 -32.99 5.13 5.08
CA LYS A 265 -31.68 4.57 4.67
C LYS A 265 -31.49 3.12 5.15
N VAL A 266 -32.00 2.77 6.35
CA VAL A 266 -31.99 1.40 6.86
C VAL A 266 -32.79 0.49 5.93
N VAL A 267 -33.99 0.90 5.55
CA VAL A 267 -34.85 0.15 4.61
C VAL A 267 -34.17 -0.01 3.27
N ALA A 268 -33.55 1.05 2.73
CA ALA A 268 -32.83 0.99 1.47
C ALA A 268 -31.67 0.00 1.52
N ASP A 269 -30.91 -0.04 2.61
CA ASP A 269 -29.83 -0.99 2.81
C ASP A 269 -30.33 -2.44 2.89
N MET A 270 -31.44 -2.68 3.60
CA MET A 270 -32.03 -4.02 3.69
C MET A 270 -32.58 -4.49 2.34
N ASP A 271 -33.21 -3.61 1.57
CA ASP A 271 -33.68 -3.91 0.22
C ASP A 271 -32.51 -4.25 -0.70
N LYS A 272 -31.40 -3.51 -0.59
CA LYS A 272 -30.19 -3.79 -1.36
C LYS A 272 -29.56 -5.13 -0.98
N ALA A 273 -29.50 -5.44 0.31
CA ALA A 273 -29.02 -6.73 0.80
C ALA A 273 -29.82 -7.91 0.23
N LEU A 274 -31.15 -7.80 0.24
CA LEU A 274 -32.04 -8.81 -0.34
C LEU A 274 -31.83 -8.94 -1.86
N SER A 275 -31.74 -7.84 -2.58
CA SER A 275 -31.47 -7.84 -4.03
C SER A 275 -30.19 -8.55 -4.39
N VAL A 276 -29.11 -8.30 -3.64
CA VAL A 276 -27.80 -8.92 -3.87
C VAL A 276 -27.84 -10.42 -3.51
N ALA A 277 -28.47 -10.80 -2.42
CA ALA A 277 -28.63 -12.19 -1.99
C ALA A 277 -29.47 -12.99 -2.98
N GLN A 278 -30.59 -12.43 -3.48
CA GLN A 278 -31.42 -13.07 -4.49
C GLN A 278 -30.68 -13.36 -5.78
N LYS A 279 -29.85 -12.43 -6.25
CA LYS A 279 -29.02 -12.64 -7.42
C LYS A 279 -28.06 -13.80 -7.27
N LYS A 280 -27.46 -13.97 -6.08
CA LYS A 280 -26.59 -15.11 -5.79
C LYS A 280 -27.36 -16.42 -5.76
N ASP A 281 -28.50 -16.45 -5.12
CA ASP A 281 -29.36 -17.64 -5.04
C ASP A 281 -29.84 -18.05 -6.44
N ASP A 282 -30.26 -17.13 -7.27
CA ASP A 282 -30.65 -17.37 -8.65
C ASP A 282 -29.50 -17.98 -9.48
N VAL A 283 -28.29 -17.47 -9.32
CA VAL A 283 -27.10 -18.02 -9.99
C VAL A 283 -26.82 -19.45 -9.55
N TYR A 284 -26.86 -19.72 -8.26
CA TYR A 284 -26.65 -21.07 -7.72
C TYR A 284 -27.75 -22.04 -8.17
N TYR A 285 -29.00 -21.59 -8.17
CA TYR A 285 -30.14 -22.38 -8.64
C TYR A 285 -30.01 -22.72 -10.13
N ASN A 286 -29.73 -21.77 -10.98
CA ASN A 286 -29.53 -21.97 -12.41
C ASN A 286 -28.36 -22.91 -12.70
N ARG A 287 -27.27 -22.80 -11.95
CA ARG A 287 -26.11 -23.68 -12.08
C ARG A 287 -26.46 -25.12 -11.68
N ALA A 288 -27.16 -25.30 -10.56
CA ALA A 288 -27.62 -26.61 -10.12
C ALA A 288 -28.55 -27.25 -11.15
N LYS A 289 -29.46 -26.46 -11.74
CA LYS A 289 -30.39 -26.90 -12.77
C LYS A 289 -29.67 -27.40 -14.05
N LEU A 290 -28.57 -26.73 -14.43
CA LEU A 290 -27.74 -27.14 -15.57
C LEU A 290 -26.96 -28.42 -15.31
N ILE A 291 -26.63 -28.74 -14.08
CA ILE A 291 -25.87 -29.94 -13.69
C ILE A 291 -26.77 -31.17 -13.62
N TYR A 292 -28.03 -31.01 -13.21
CA TYR A 292 -28.96 -32.11 -12.94
C TYR A 292 -30.01 -32.35 -14.03
N ASN A 293 -30.02 -31.60 -15.13
CA ASN A 293 -30.80 -31.83 -16.32
C ASN A 293 -29.93 -32.26 -17.51
#